data_350ea9e90cef8d390c6250cbb12d67a0
#
_entry.id   350ea9e90cef8d390c6250cbb12d67a0
#
_cell.length_a   1.000
_cell.length_b   1.000
_cell.length_c   1.000
_cell.angle_alpha   90.00
_cell.angle_beta   90.00
_cell.angle_gamma   90.00
#
_symmetry.space_group_name_H-M   'P 1'
#
loop_
_entity.id
_entity.type
_entity.pdbx_description
1 polymer ?
#
loop_
_entity_poly.entity_id
_entity_poly.type
_entity_poly.pdbx_seq_one_letter_code
_entity_poly.pdbx_strand_id
1 'polypeptide(L)'
;MDETEAIRITDHFILRYRLPDGSTVVDRFIAGRKGLTPSDQELLLGWRDPVEGLFEVRRKDGDAVVLLNLIDDVEYRTYANVGRAAFRGVSRGGFLHTCLVPLHPSGEAWLVSGAMSHYPRSSASEIAQEALRLATHHPELVFRNPEKTEQGWQWMRADRAAFVEFCGGDELVLPPAEAEDLLNAYYRHGQEAAGAARPGRARSGRQPGPDLPSFKLPRELAAADTVGVIYDEVDGLNFYGDYGMLRDLFAEPALTGRRRHQDLLRTYLREESITPLPIRRLAAAHPETVDAVFRKLLRKPGFTWNEDGDALLRRRKPWYYESAPRPGVSVIGDRLGRLLGEGRR
;
A
#
# COMPACT_ATOMS: atom_id res chain seq x y z
N MET A 1 -0.09 30.98 -12.00
CA MET A 1 0.89 29.88 -11.88
C MET A 1 2.24 30.52 -11.66
N ASP A 2 2.86 30.27 -10.54
CA ASP A 2 4.21 30.76 -10.27
C ASP A 2 5.26 29.84 -10.94
N GLU A 3 6.54 30.29 -10.98
CA GLU A 3 7.62 29.52 -11.61
C GLU A 3 7.84 28.15 -10.95
N THR A 4 7.72 28.09 -9.62
CA THR A 4 7.88 26.85 -8.85
C THR A 4 6.81 25.83 -9.18
N GLU A 5 5.56 26.29 -9.33
CA GLU A 5 4.43 25.43 -9.73
C GLU A 5 4.60 24.92 -11.16
N ALA A 6 5.04 25.77 -12.08
CA ALA A 6 5.33 25.38 -13.47
C ALA A 6 6.41 24.30 -13.54
N ILE A 7 7.48 24.43 -12.76
CA ILE A 7 8.56 23.43 -12.68
C ILE A 7 8.02 22.10 -12.14
N ARG A 8 7.21 22.11 -11.06
CA ARG A 8 6.60 20.88 -10.51
C ARG A 8 5.73 20.15 -11.52
N ILE A 9 4.90 20.88 -12.26
CA ILE A 9 4.06 20.29 -13.31
C ILE A 9 4.94 19.66 -14.39
N THR A 10 6.03 20.34 -14.76
CA THR A 10 6.99 19.84 -15.76
C THR A 10 7.70 18.57 -15.25
N ASP A 11 8.17 18.57 -14.00
CA ASP A 11 8.79 17.41 -13.37
C ASP A 11 7.82 16.21 -13.34
N HIS A 12 6.57 16.44 -12.92
CA HIS A 12 5.54 15.40 -12.91
C HIS A 12 5.32 14.82 -14.31
N PHE A 13 5.20 15.70 -15.33
CA PHE A 13 5.00 15.26 -16.71
C PHE A 13 6.21 14.46 -17.24
N ILE A 14 7.42 14.90 -16.98
CA ILE A 14 8.63 14.23 -17.49
C ILE A 14 8.85 12.88 -16.79
N LEU A 15 8.72 12.86 -15.45
CA LEU A 15 9.17 11.75 -14.63
C LEU A 15 8.08 10.68 -14.39
N ARG A 16 6.79 11.09 -14.34
CA ARG A 16 5.71 10.21 -13.86
C ARG A 16 4.57 10.01 -14.85
N TYR A 17 4.30 11.02 -15.71
CA TYR A 17 3.16 10.93 -16.59
C TYR A 17 3.32 9.79 -17.60
N ARG A 18 2.29 8.93 -17.66
CA ARG A 18 2.23 7.85 -18.64
C ARG A 18 1.55 8.35 -19.90
N LEU A 19 2.25 8.23 -21.02
CA LEU A 19 1.70 8.51 -22.35
C LEU A 19 0.68 7.43 -22.74
N PRO A 20 -0.16 7.64 -23.78
CA PRO A 20 -1.20 6.67 -24.17
C PRO A 20 -0.69 5.26 -24.49
N ASP A 21 0.60 5.11 -24.83
CA ASP A 21 1.26 3.82 -25.05
C ASP A 21 1.88 3.21 -23.78
N GLY A 22 1.66 3.84 -22.62
CA GLY A 22 2.19 3.41 -21.33
C GLY A 22 3.64 3.83 -21.05
N SER A 23 4.35 4.42 -22.05
CA SER A 23 5.72 4.92 -21.88
C SER A 23 5.73 6.25 -21.11
N THR A 24 6.89 6.60 -20.50
CA THR A 24 7.16 7.95 -19.98
C THR A 24 7.91 8.79 -20.99
N VAL A 25 8.05 10.11 -20.72
CA VAL A 25 8.91 10.99 -21.52
C VAL A 25 10.36 10.52 -21.47
N VAL A 26 10.82 10.03 -20.30
CA VAL A 26 12.17 9.46 -20.12
C VAL A 26 12.37 8.24 -21.04
N ASP A 27 11.37 7.35 -21.14
CA ASP A 27 11.44 6.19 -22.03
C ASP A 27 11.63 6.58 -23.48
N ARG A 28 10.86 7.57 -23.94
CA ARG A 28 10.97 8.07 -25.30
C ARG A 28 12.29 8.77 -25.57
N PHE A 29 12.81 9.49 -24.58
CA PHE A 29 14.13 10.12 -24.67
C PHE A 29 15.22 9.05 -24.86
N ILE A 30 15.21 8.01 -24.02
CA ILE A 30 16.18 6.90 -24.10
C ILE A 30 16.10 6.22 -25.47
N ALA A 31 14.88 5.90 -25.93
CA ALA A 31 14.67 5.23 -27.22
C ALA A 31 15.08 6.09 -28.42
N GLY A 32 14.90 7.41 -28.35
CA GLY A 32 15.20 8.35 -29.46
C GLY A 32 16.63 8.87 -29.46
N ARG A 33 17.39 8.78 -28.37
CA ARG A 33 18.72 9.37 -28.23
C ARG A 33 19.81 8.39 -28.61
N LYS A 34 20.52 8.66 -29.72
CA LYS A 34 21.71 7.90 -30.13
C LYS A 34 22.92 8.30 -29.23
N GLY A 35 23.74 7.32 -28.88
CA GLY A 35 25.03 7.54 -28.19
C GLY A 35 24.94 7.55 -26.66
N LEU A 36 23.80 7.20 -26.06
CA LEU A 36 23.73 6.90 -24.62
C LEU A 36 24.52 5.63 -24.32
N THR A 37 25.39 5.70 -23.32
CA THR A 37 26.06 4.51 -22.79
C THR A 37 25.06 3.64 -22.00
N PRO A 38 25.36 2.35 -21.77
CA PRO A 38 24.54 1.53 -20.89
C PRO A 38 24.31 2.14 -19.50
N SER A 39 25.36 2.76 -18.94
CA SER A 39 25.27 3.46 -17.63
C SER A 39 24.35 4.67 -17.69
N ASP A 40 24.37 5.47 -18.79
CA ASP A 40 23.45 6.60 -18.95
C ASP A 40 22.01 6.11 -19.05
N GLN A 41 21.78 5.01 -19.76
CA GLN A 41 20.45 4.41 -19.89
C GLN A 41 19.94 3.91 -18.53
N GLU A 42 20.77 3.21 -17.76
CA GLU A 42 20.44 2.72 -16.43
C GLU A 42 20.11 3.86 -15.48
N LEU A 43 20.92 4.94 -15.47
CA LEU A 43 20.65 6.13 -14.70
C LEU A 43 19.31 6.76 -15.05
N LEU A 44 19.05 6.98 -16.35
CA LEU A 44 17.80 7.58 -16.82
C LEU A 44 16.59 6.67 -16.52
N LEU A 45 16.74 5.36 -16.60
CA LEU A 45 15.68 4.44 -16.18
C LEU A 45 15.35 4.59 -14.69
N GLY A 46 16.35 4.89 -13.84
CA GLY A 46 16.14 5.21 -12.43
C GLY A 46 15.27 6.47 -12.22
N TRP A 47 15.23 7.40 -13.17
CA TRP A 47 14.40 8.60 -13.08
C TRP A 47 12.88 8.31 -13.19
N ARG A 48 12.48 7.10 -13.55
CA ARG A 48 11.08 6.66 -13.51
C ARG A 48 10.53 6.53 -12.09
N ASP A 49 11.42 6.46 -11.10
CA ASP A 49 11.07 6.34 -9.69
C ASP A 49 11.63 7.51 -8.85
N PRO A 50 11.18 8.76 -9.12
CA PRO A 50 11.62 9.93 -8.39
C PRO A 50 11.11 9.91 -6.96
N VAL A 51 11.85 10.51 -6.04
CA VAL A 51 11.47 10.67 -4.63
C VAL A 51 10.95 12.08 -4.41
N GLU A 52 9.64 12.26 -4.47
CA GLU A 52 9.00 13.51 -4.08
C GLU A 52 8.58 13.44 -2.61
N GLY A 53 8.84 14.50 -1.84
CA GLY A 53 8.48 14.48 -0.44
C GLY A 53 8.84 15.75 0.31
N LEU A 54 8.58 15.69 1.60
CA LEU A 54 8.92 16.69 2.59
C LEU A 54 10.14 16.19 3.38
N PHE A 55 11.22 16.93 3.28
CA PHE A 55 12.51 16.52 3.81
C PHE A 55 12.96 17.43 4.95
N GLU A 56 13.48 16.87 6.04
CA GLU A 56 14.23 17.61 7.07
C GLU A 56 15.71 17.68 6.69
N VAL A 57 16.29 18.85 6.78
CA VAL A 57 17.73 19.06 6.56
C VAL A 57 18.51 18.53 7.74
N ARG A 58 19.28 17.47 7.56
CA ARG A 58 20.09 16.84 8.60
C ARG A 58 21.45 17.51 8.76
N ARG A 59 22.16 17.68 7.66
CA ARG A 59 23.51 18.31 7.63
C ARG A 59 23.87 18.74 6.23
N LYS A 60 24.82 19.68 6.14
CA LYS A 60 25.56 19.99 4.91
C LYS A 60 26.78 19.09 4.83
N ASP A 61 27.10 18.59 3.64
CA ASP A 61 28.17 17.64 3.38
C ASP A 61 28.92 18.05 2.09
N GLY A 62 29.85 19.00 2.22
CA GLY A 62 30.54 19.61 1.08
C GLY A 62 29.56 20.36 0.17
N ASP A 63 29.46 19.93 -1.09
CA ASP A 63 28.51 20.48 -2.06
C ASP A 63 27.11 19.81 -1.99
N ALA A 64 26.99 18.75 -1.19
CA ALA A 64 25.73 18.06 -0.93
C ALA A 64 25.03 18.55 0.33
N VAL A 65 23.75 18.22 0.42
CA VAL A 65 22.93 18.29 1.64
C VAL A 65 22.34 16.91 1.90
N VAL A 66 22.41 16.46 3.15
CA VAL A 66 21.75 15.22 3.58
C VAL A 66 20.35 15.58 4.06
N LEU A 67 19.37 15.02 3.39
CA LEU A 67 17.94 15.23 3.60
C LEU A 67 17.32 13.96 4.14
N LEU A 68 16.56 14.04 5.22
CA LEU A 68 15.71 12.95 5.72
C LEU A 68 14.30 13.15 5.17
N ASN A 69 13.80 12.21 4.39
CA ASN A 69 12.42 12.23 3.96
C ASN A 69 11.52 11.86 5.15
N LEU A 70 10.56 12.71 5.47
CA LEU A 70 9.65 12.51 6.60
C LEU A 70 8.65 11.37 6.38
N ILE A 71 8.44 10.94 5.13
CA ILE A 71 7.46 9.92 4.77
C ILE A 71 8.07 8.52 4.90
N ASP A 72 9.21 8.29 4.23
CA ASP A 72 9.87 6.98 4.20
C ASP A 72 10.98 6.81 5.27
N ASP A 73 11.34 7.88 5.99
CA ASP A 73 12.40 7.91 7.03
C ASP A 73 13.80 7.53 6.49
N VAL A 74 14.05 7.75 5.19
CA VAL A 74 15.33 7.48 4.53
C VAL A 74 16.13 8.77 4.37
N GLU A 75 17.45 8.69 4.58
CA GLU A 75 18.37 9.80 4.30
C GLU A 75 18.84 9.77 2.84
N TYR A 76 18.78 10.95 2.19
CA TYR A 76 19.18 11.17 0.80
C TYR A 76 20.33 12.16 0.75
N ARG A 77 21.48 11.75 0.22
CA ARG A 77 22.62 12.65 -0.05
C ARG A 77 22.37 13.36 -1.37
N THR A 78 22.03 14.64 -1.30
CA THR A 78 21.40 15.38 -2.39
C THR A 78 22.25 16.52 -2.88
N TYR A 79 22.36 16.63 -4.20
CA TYR A 79 23.02 17.71 -4.93
C TYR A 79 22.01 18.57 -5.69
N ALA A 80 22.44 19.76 -6.12
CA ALA A 80 21.68 20.59 -7.06
C ALA A 80 22.51 20.85 -8.33
N ASN A 81 21.85 20.94 -9.47
CA ASN A 81 22.47 21.19 -10.76
C ASN A 81 23.23 22.53 -10.83
N VAL A 82 22.81 23.53 -10.06
CA VAL A 82 23.51 24.84 -9.91
C VAL A 82 24.52 24.85 -8.75
N GLY A 83 24.87 23.67 -8.25
CA GLY A 83 25.82 23.48 -7.17
C GLY A 83 25.31 23.95 -5.80
N ARG A 84 26.24 24.07 -4.83
CA ARG A 84 25.94 24.44 -3.44
C ARG A 84 25.19 25.77 -3.25
N ALA A 85 25.22 26.63 -4.27
CA ALA A 85 24.52 27.93 -4.21
C ALA A 85 23.00 27.78 -4.02
N ALA A 86 22.40 26.68 -4.54
CA ALA A 86 20.99 26.37 -4.35
C ALA A 86 20.62 26.19 -2.86
N PHE A 87 21.57 25.77 -2.05
CA PHE A 87 21.34 25.45 -0.62
C PHE A 87 21.76 26.59 0.33
N ARG A 88 21.95 27.84 -0.16
CA ARG A 88 22.39 28.95 0.69
C ARG A 88 21.44 29.27 1.82
N GLY A 89 20.13 29.28 1.55
CA GLY A 89 19.06 29.50 2.55
C GLY A 89 18.73 28.32 3.42
N VAL A 90 19.30 27.13 3.12
CA VAL A 90 18.99 25.88 3.80
C VAL A 90 19.76 25.75 5.11
N SER A 91 19.08 25.55 6.22
CA SER A 91 19.68 25.38 7.55
C SER A 91 19.31 24.01 8.15
N ARG A 92 20.18 23.47 9.01
CA ARG A 92 19.92 22.24 9.75
C ARG A 92 18.62 22.35 10.57
N GLY A 93 17.75 21.35 10.45
CA GLY A 93 16.45 21.31 11.10
C GLY A 93 15.36 22.14 10.39
N GLY A 94 15.69 22.85 9.30
CA GLY A 94 14.69 23.39 8.37
C GLY A 94 14.15 22.28 7.45
N PHE A 95 13.16 22.61 6.64
CA PHE A 95 12.50 21.64 5.77
C PHE A 95 12.54 22.07 4.31
N LEU A 96 12.51 21.08 3.43
CA LEU A 96 12.42 21.26 1.99
C LEU A 96 11.25 20.45 1.45
N HIS A 97 10.52 21.01 0.51
CA HIS A 97 9.63 20.26 -0.36
C HIS A 97 10.25 20.24 -1.76
N THR A 98 10.59 19.07 -2.25
CA THR A 98 11.29 18.90 -3.53
C THR A 98 11.08 17.49 -4.08
N CYS A 99 11.49 17.31 -5.33
CA CYS A 99 11.56 16.01 -6.00
C CYS A 99 13.04 15.69 -6.26
N LEU A 100 13.43 14.46 -5.95
CA LEU A 100 14.78 13.94 -6.13
C LEU A 100 14.81 12.86 -7.20
N VAL A 101 15.83 12.89 -8.05
CA VAL A 101 16.13 11.82 -9.00
C VAL A 101 17.53 11.26 -8.69
N PRO A 102 17.80 9.96 -8.92
CA PRO A 102 19.12 9.40 -8.68
C PRO A 102 20.16 10.08 -9.58
N LEU A 103 21.33 10.40 -9.03
CA LEU A 103 22.49 10.92 -9.73
C LEU A 103 23.45 9.80 -10.15
N HIS A 104 23.27 8.61 -9.56
CA HIS A 104 24.02 7.40 -9.88
C HIS A 104 23.08 6.18 -9.79
N PRO A 105 23.25 5.16 -10.64
CA PRO A 105 22.43 3.94 -10.60
C PRO A 105 22.39 3.24 -9.23
N SER A 106 23.50 3.33 -8.44
CA SER A 106 23.55 2.77 -7.08
C SER A 106 22.61 3.42 -6.06
N GLY A 107 22.02 4.59 -6.38
CA GLY A 107 21.19 5.36 -5.44
C GLY A 107 21.97 6.02 -4.29
N GLU A 108 23.31 6.07 -4.34
CA GLU A 108 24.13 6.70 -3.29
C GLU A 108 24.07 8.23 -3.30
N ALA A 109 23.73 8.83 -4.44
CA ALA A 109 23.63 10.25 -4.63
C ALA A 109 22.36 10.62 -5.40
N TRP A 110 21.78 11.77 -5.04
CA TRP A 110 20.52 12.25 -5.59
C TRP A 110 20.67 13.69 -6.09
N LEU A 111 19.87 14.06 -7.07
CA LEU A 111 19.82 15.39 -7.65
C LEU A 111 18.43 15.98 -7.41
N VAL A 112 18.37 17.25 -6.99
CA VAL A 112 17.12 18.01 -7.05
C VAL A 112 16.71 18.19 -8.51
N SER A 113 15.51 17.72 -8.86
CA SER A 113 15.02 17.75 -10.25
C SER A 113 14.76 19.18 -10.78
N GLY A 114 14.36 20.10 -9.90
CA GLY A 114 14.11 21.49 -10.29
C GLY A 114 13.51 22.33 -9.18
N ALA A 115 12.24 22.12 -8.83
CA ALA A 115 11.55 22.91 -7.81
C ALA A 115 11.98 22.55 -6.39
N MET A 116 12.31 23.57 -5.59
CA MET A 116 12.66 23.41 -4.18
C MET A 116 12.04 24.54 -3.36
N SER A 117 11.12 24.20 -2.47
CA SER A 117 10.54 25.16 -1.51
C SER A 117 11.17 24.97 -0.13
N HIS A 118 11.52 26.08 0.51
CA HIS A 118 12.20 26.11 1.80
C HIS A 118 11.22 26.50 2.91
N TYR A 119 11.28 25.81 4.03
CA TYR A 119 10.47 26.11 5.20
C TYR A 119 11.37 26.19 6.45
N PRO A 120 11.15 27.20 7.31
CA PRO A 120 11.92 27.34 8.54
C PRO A 120 11.56 26.22 9.54
N ARG A 121 12.41 26.00 10.54
CA ARG A 121 12.16 25.03 11.61
C ARG A 121 10.84 25.29 12.37
N SER A 122 10.39 26.53 12.44
CA SER A 122 9.12 26.93 13.05
C SER A 122 7.89 26.31 12.36
N SER A 123 7.99 25.95 11.08
CA SER A 123 6.92 25.28 10.32
C SER A 123 6.83 23.76 10.57
N ALA A 124 7.55 23.21 11.55
CA ALA A 124 7.64 21.77 11.79
C ALA A 124 6.27 21.08 11.93
N SER A 125 5.32 21.72 12.64
CA SER A 125 3.99 21.15 12.85
C SER A 125 3.17 21.08 11.56
N GLU A 126 3.21 22.13 10.74
CA GLU A 126 2.50 22.20 9.45
C GLU A 126 3.09 21.19 8.45
N ILE A 127 4.42 21.14 8.39
CA ILE A 127 5.15 20.19 7.52
C ILE A 127 4.87 18.74 7.94
N ALA A 128 4.82 18.45 9.25
CA ALA A 128 4.49 17.12 9.74
C ALA A 128 3.06 16.70 9.38
N GLN A 129 2.09 17.61 9.46
CA GLN A 129 0.71 17.34 9.08
C GLN A 129 0.60 17.09 7.56
N GLU A 130 1.31 17.87 6.76
CA GLU A 130 1.33 17.68 5.31
C GLU A 130 2.02 16.37 4.91
N ALA A 131 3.13 16.01 5.57
CA ALA A 131 3.79 14.71 5.36
C ALA A 131 2.88 13.54 5.74
N LEU A 132 2.12 13.64 6.85
CA LEU A 132 1.13 12.65 7.22
C LEU A 132 0.00 12.54 6.19
N ARG A 133 -0.49 13.68 5.69
CA ARG A 133 -1.50 13.71 4.64
C ARG A 133 -1.03 13.00 3.38
N LEU A 134 0.19 13.30 2.93
CA LEU A 134 0.80 12.64 1.77
C LEU A 134 0.96 11.12 2.00
N ALA A 135 1.50 10.70 3.14
CA ALA A 135 1.64 9.28 3.49
C ALA A 135 0.29 8.54 3.54
N THR A 136 -0.79 9.22 3.93
CA THR A 136 -2.13 8.64 4.00
C THR A 136 -2.75 8.47 2.60
N HIS A 137 -2.54 9.45 1.70
CA HIS A 137 -3.09 9.39 0.34
C HIS A 137 -2.21 8.57 -0.62
N HIS A 138 -0.91 8.45 -0.30
CA HIS A 138 0.11 7.79 -1.10
C HIS A 138 0.93 6.82 -0.24
N PRO A 139 0.29 5.75 0.30
CA PRO A 139 0.97 4.81 1.19
C PRO A 139 2.17 4.12 0.53
N GLU A 140 2.21 4.03 -0.81
CA GLU A 140 3.33 3.49 -1.57
C GLU A 140 4.65 4.23 -1.33
N LEU A 141 4.62 5.50 -0.93
CA LEU A 141 5.81 6.29 -0.62
C LEU A 141 6.54 5.79 0.63
N VAL A 142 5.81 5.20 1.58
CA VAL A 142 6.38 4.66 2.83
C VAL A 142 7.21 3.40 2.55
N PHE A 143 6.82 2.61 1.55
CA PHE A 143 7.45 1.30 1.25
C PHE A 143 8.82 1.38 0.59
N ARG A 144 9.37 2.59 0.39
CA ARG A 144 10.78 2.78 0.00
C ARG A 144 11.75 2.35 1.10
N ASN A 145 11.31 2.39 2.35
CA ASN A 145 12.10 1.94 3.49
C ASN A 145 11.80 0.45 3.79
N PRO A 146 12.76 -0.46 3.54
CA PRO A 146 12.55 -1.88 3.77
C PRO A 146 12.34 -2.22 5.24
N GLU A 147 12.94 -1.47 6.18
CA GLU A 147 12.73 -1.70 7.62
C GLU A 147 11.30 -1.35 8.03
N LYS A 148 10.76 -0.23 7.52
CA LYS A 148 9.36 0.15 7.77
C LYS A 148 8.38 -0.80 7.11
N THR A 149 8.71 -1.30 5.93
CA THR A 149 7.93 -2.35 5.24
C THR A 149 7.90 -3.64 6.07
N GLU A 150 9.06 -4.08 6.59
CA GLU A 150 9.11 -5.27 7.45
C GLU A 150 8.36 -5.06 8.77
N GLN A 151 8.44 -3.87 9.38
CA GLN A 151 7.62 -3.53 10.55
C GLN A 151 6.12 -3.62 10.22
N GLY A 152 5.69 -3.17 9.04
CA GLY A 152 4.31 -3.31 8.57
C GLY A 152 3.88 -4.78 8.50
N TRP A 153 4.73 -5.65 7.94
CA TRP A 153 4.49 -7.10 7.91
C TRP A 153 4.43 -7.72 9.31
N GLN A 154 5.30 -7.29 10.24
CA GLN A 154 5.26 -7.77 11.62
C GLN A 154 3.95 -7.39 12.32
N TRP A 155 3.47 -6.16 12.09
CA TRP A 155 2.19 -5.73 12.65
C TRP A 155 1.02 -6.52 12.07
N MET A 156 1.00 -6.77 10.76
CA MET A 156 -0.05 -7.60 10.14
C MET A 156 -0.05 -9.02 10.69
N ARG A 157 1.14 -9.64 10.85
CA ARG A 157 1.24 -10.98 11.44
C ARG A 157 0.75 -11.02 12.90
N ALA A 158 1.09 -10.00 13.68
CA ALA A 158 0.64 -9.89 15.07
C ALA A 158 -0.88 -9.68 15.17
N ASP A 159 -1.45 -8.82 14.30
CA ASP A 159 -2.89 -8.56 14.27
C ASP A 159 -3.67 -9.79 13.80
N ARG A 160 -3.17 -10.49 12.76
CA ARG A 160 -3.73 -11.78 12.34
C ARG A 160 -3.72 -12.82 13.47
N ALA A 161 -2.61 -12.93 14.21
CA ALA A 161 -2.53 -13.87 15.33
C ALA A 161 -3.59 -13.54 16.41
N ALA A 162 -3.75 -12.26 16.74
CA ALA A 162 -4.78 -11.81 17.69
C ALA A 162 -6.20 -12.07 17.15
N PHE A 163 -6.43 -11.87 15.86
CA PHE A 163 -7.71 -12.20 15.22
C PHE A 163 -8.01 -13.69 15.31
N VAL A 164 -7.04 -14.55 14.96
CA VAL A 164 -7.21 -16.02 15.04
C VAL A 164 -7.46 -16.48 16.46
N GLU A 165 -6.78 -15.92 17.45
CA GLU A 165 -6.99 -16.21 18.86
C GLU A 165 -8.41 -15.81 19.31
N PHE A 166 -8.88 -14.62 18.92
CA PHE A 166 -10.20 -14.11 19.27
C PHE A 166 -11.34 -14.84 18.55
N CYS A 167 -11.19 -15.11 17.25
CA CYS A 167 -12.24 -15.68 16.40
C CYS A 167 -12.22 -17.22 16.31
N GLY A 168 -11.13 -17.87 16.76
CA GLY A 168 -10.95 -19.32 16.65
C GLY A 168 -10.51 -19.82 15.28
N GLY A 169 -10.21 -18.92 14.34
CA GLY A 169 -9.76 -19.25 12.98
C GLY A 169 -9.48 -18.02 12.15
N ASP A 170 -8.84 -18.22 11.00
CA ASP A 170 -8.52 -17.14 10.05
C ASP A 170 -9.53 -17.03 8.89
N GLU A 171 -10.54 -17.92 8.87
CA GLU A 171 -11.63 -17.94 7.90
C GLU A 171 -12.95 -18.24 8.58
N LEU A 172 -13.91 -17.34 8.42
CA LEU A 172 -15.26 -17.47 8.97
C LEU A 172 -16.29 -17.22 7.87
N VAL A 173 -17.43 -17.90 7.95
CA VAL A 173 -18.58 -17.68 7.06
C VAL A 173 -19.78 -17.39 7.93
N LEU A 174 -20.25 -16.15 7.90
CA LEU A 174 -21.27 -15.63 8.81
C LEU A 174 -22.37 -14.88 8.04
N PRO A 175 -23.58 -14.78 8.58
CA PRO A 175 -24.55 -13.77 8.16
C PRO A 175 -23.95 -12.35 8.32
N PRO A 176 -24.31 -11.38 7.46
CA PRO A 176 -23.73 -10.03 7.51
C PRO A 176 -23.79 -9.36 8.89
N ALA A 177 -24.93 -9.45 9.58
CA ALA A 177 -25.10 -8.86 10.90
C ALA A 177 -24.15 -9.46 11.95
N GLU A 178 -23.97 -10.78 11.93
CA GLU A 178 -23.05 -11.48 12.84
C GLU A 178 -21.58 -11.12 12.54
N ALA A 179 -21.21 -10.93 11.26
CA ALA A 179 -19.89 -10.47 10.86
C ALA A 179 -19.61 -9.04 11.37
N GLU A 180 -20.58 -8.12 11.29
CA GLU A 180 -20.47 -6.78 11.87
C GLU A 180 -20.27 -6.83 13.39
N ASP A 181 -21.08 -7.63 14.09
CA ASP A 181 -21.02 -7.76 15.54
C ASP A 181 -19.69 -8.35 16.00
N LEU A 182 -19.21 -9.39 15.33
CA LEU A 182 -17.91 -10.02 15.60
C LEU A 182 -16.76 -9.02 15.47
N LEU A 183 -16.72 -8.26 14.36
CA LEU A 183 -15.67 -7.29 14.12
C LEU A 183 -15.70 -6.14 15.12
N ASN A 184 -16.89 -5.66 15.47
CA ASN A 184 -17.03 -4.64 16.51
C ASN A 184 -16.56 -5.16 17.88
N ALA A 185 -16.79 -6.44 18.20
CA ALA A 185 -16.30 -7.08 19.41
C ALA A 185 -14.76 -7.24 19.37
N TYR A 186 -14.20 -7.67 18.24
CA TYR A 186 -12.75 -7.80 18.03
C TYR A 186 -12.03 -6.47 18.21
N TYR A 187 -12.51 -5.39 17.57
CA TYR A 187 -11.90 -4.07 17.73
C TYR A 187 -11.99 -3.52 19.16
N ARG A 188 -13.10 -3.75 19.86
CA ARG A 188 -13.21 -3.38 21.29
C ARG A 188 -12.20 -4.14 22.14
N HIS A 189 -12.10 -5.45 21.94
CA HIS A 189 -11.12 -6.29 22.65
C HIS A 189 -9.68 -5.80 22.44
N GLY A 190 -9.29 -5.49 21.19
CA GLY A 190 -7.97 -4.93 20.88
C GLY A 190 -7.69 -3.61 21.57
N GLN A 191 -8.69 -2.73 21.73
CA GLN A 191 -8.54 -1.47 22.44
C GLN A 191 -8.37 -1.65 23.95
N GLU A 192 -9.14 -2.54 24.54
CA GLU A 192 -9.03 -2.87 25.97
C GLU A 192 -7.63 -3.43 26.27
N ALA A 193 -7.12 -4.35 25.44
CA ALA A 193 -5.78 -4.90 25.54
C ALA A 193 -4.70 -3.80 25.39
N ALA A 194 -4.83 -2.92 24.42
CA ALA A 194 -3.90 -1.80 24.21
C ALA A 194 -3.95 -0.76 25.36
N GLY A 195 -5.12 -0.55 25.94
CA GLY A 195 -5.31 0.30 27.13
C GLY A 195 -4.66 -0.30 28.38
N ALA A 196 -4.76 -1.61 28.56
CA ALA A 196 -4.15 -2.33 29.67
C ALA A 196 -2.62 -2.39 29.58
N ALA A 197 -2.05 -2.47 28.37
CA ALA A 197 -0.61 -2.51 28.15
C ALA A 197 0.13 -1.16 28.39
N ARG A 198 -0.59 -0.07 28.71
CA ARG A 198 -0.04 1.24 29.07
C ARG A 198 -0.36 1.64 30.52
N PRO A 199 0.15 0.94 31.56
CA PRO A 199 -0.01 1.36 32.93
C PRO A 199 0.96 2.51 33.21
N GLY A 200 0.48 3.76 33.16
CA GLY A 200 1.34 4.90 33.52
C GLY A 200 0.92 6.28 33.03
N ARG A 201 -0.05 6.41 32.13
CA ARG A 201 -0.73 7.69 31.91
C ARG A 201 -1.87 7.80 32.90
N ALA A 202 -1.55 8.40 34.08
CA ALA A 202 -2.52 8.80 35.08
C ALA A 202 -3.79 9.33 34.43
N ARG A 203 -4.91 8.85 34.93
CA ARG A 203 -6.26 9.38 34.74
C ARG A 203 -6.28 10.89 35.05
N SER A 204 -5.85 11.70 34.10
CA SER A 204 -6.38 13.05 34.01
C SER A 204 -7.81 12.84 33.49
N GLY A 205 -8.80 13.26 34.27
CA GLY A 205 -10.24 13.01 34.13
C GLY A 205 -10.86 13.31 32.75
N ARG A 206 -10.33 12.70 31.77
CA ARG A 206 -10.85 12.72 30.39
C ARG A 206 -11.82 11.56 30.28
N GLN A 207 -13.06 11.87 30.02
CA GLN A 207 -14.09 10.93 29.59
C GLN A 207 -13.52 9.92 28.58
N PRO A 208 -14.06 8.67 28.52
CA PRO A 208 -13.74 7.74 27.46
C PRO A 208 -13.71 8.51 26.15
N GLY A 209 -12.66 8.31 25.34
CA GLY A 209 -12.55 8.95 24.03
C GLY A 209 -13.83 8.71 23.23
N PRO A 210 -14.13 9.53 22.20
CA PRO A 210 -15.35 9.36 21.43
C PRO A 210 -15.46 7.88 21.04
N ASP A 211 -16.66 7.32 21.25
CA ASP A 211 -16.98 5.97 20.81
C ASP A 211 -16.43 5.80 19.41
N LEU A 212 -15.57 4.82 19.20
CA LEU A 212 -15.11 4.54 17.86
C LEU A 212 -16.35 4.31 16.98
N PRO A 213 -16.33 4.83 15.75
CA PRO A 213 -17.42 4.55 14.83
C PRO A 213 -17.57 3.04 14.73
N SER A 214 -18.76 2.54 14.95
CA SER A 214 -19.10 1.13 14.78
C SER A 214 -18.74 0.73 13.35
N PHE A 215 -17.99 -0.37 13.21
CA PHE A 215 -17.73 -0.96 11.90
C PHE A 215 -19.06 -1.35 11.25
N LYS A 216 -19.21 -1.00 9.99
CA LYS A 216 -20.34 -1.36 9.15
C LYS A 216 -19.85 -1.93 7.83
N LEU A 217 -20.46 -3.03 7.42
CA LEU A 217 -20.19 -3.60 6.10
C LEU A 217 -20.70 -2.64 5.00
N PRO A 218 -19.99 -2.56 3.86
CA PRO A 218 -20.52 -1.94 2.66
C PRO A 218 -21.87 -2.55 2.27
N ARG A 219 -22.73 -1.72 1.63
CA ARG A 219 -24.11 -2.08 1.30
C ARG A 219 -24.20 -3.40 0.53
N GLU A 220 -23.27 -3.65 -0.38
CA GLU A 220 -23.21 -4.84 -1.22
C GLU A 220 -22.96 -6.11 -0.37
N LEU A 221 -22.09 -6.02 0.62
CA LEU A 221 -21.80 -7.13 1.55
C LEU A 221 -22.93 -7.33 2.58
N ALA A 222 -23.53 -6.22 3.04
CA ALA A 222 -24.66 -6.28 3.96
C ALA A 222 -25.92 -6.90 3.31
N ALA A 223 -26.04 -6.88 1.98
CA ALA A 223 -27.13 -7.50 1.23
C ALA A 223 -26.87 -8.96 0.82
N ALA A 224 -25.69 -9.50 1.08
CA ALA A 224 -25.34 -10.90 0.77
C ALA A 224 -26.05 -11.88 1.73
N ASP A 225 -26.24 -13.13 1.31
CA ASP A 225 -26.76 -14.18 2.19
C ASP A 225 -25.71 -14.53 3.28
N THR A 226 -24.42 -14.53 2.93
CA THR A 226 -23.30 -14.79 3.83
C THR A 226 -22.12 -13.92 3.49
N VAL A 227 -21.29 -13.62 4.49
CA VAL A 227 -19.99 -12.93 4.31
C VAL A 227 -18.87 -13.87 4.76
N GLY A 228 -17.92 -14.11 3.87
CA GLY A 228 -16.62 -14.68 4.22
C GLY A 228 -15.73 -13.60 4.84
N VAL A 229 -15.29 -13.83 6.07
CA VAL A 229 -14.31 -13.00 6.77
C VAL A 229 -13.00 -13.76 6.78
N ILE A 230 -12.01 -13.31 6.04
CA ILE A 230 -10.74 -14.03 5.87
C ILE A 230 -9.59 -13.09 6.24
N TYR A 231 -8.75 -13.53 7.19
CA TYR A 231 -7.51 -12.84 7.53
C TYR A 231 -6.31 -13.61 6.99
N ASP A 232 -5.79 -13.15 5.87
CA ASP A 232 -4.62 -13.75 5.21
C ASP A 232 -3.32 -13.07 5.63
N GLU A 233 -2.19 -13.77 5.53
CA GLU A 233 -0.87 -13.23 5.90
C GLU A 233 -0.37 -12.15 4.93
N VAL A 234 -0.81 -12.22 3.67
CA VAL A 234 -0.40 -11.31 2.59
C VAL A 234 -1.49 -10.29 2.30
N ASP A 235 -2.72 -10.74 2.10
CA ASP A 235 -3.83 -9.88 1.70
C ASP A 235 -4.46 -9.15 2.90
N GLY A 236 -4.16 -9.55 4.15
CA GLY A 236 -4.76 -8.97 5.35
C GLY A 236 -6.21 -9.40 5.56
N LEU A 237 -6.97 -8.59 6.30
CA LEU A 237 -8.38 -8.85 6.61
C LEU A 237 -9.27 -8.44 5.43
N ASN A 238 -9.98 -9.40 4.87
CA ASN A 238 -10.84 -9.23 3.70
C ASN A 238 -12.24 -9.78 3.92
N PHE A 239 -13.21 -9.25 3.14
CA PHE A 239 -14.63 -9.60 3.20
C PHE A 239 -15.14 -10.02 1.83
N TYR A 240 -15.88 -11.12 1.77
CA TYR A 240 -16.34 -11.72 0.52
C TYR A 240 -17.83 -12.05 0.59
N GLY A 241 -18.64 -11.39 -0.23
CA GLY A 241 -20.11 -11.61 -0.28
C GLY A 241 -20.47 -12.97 -0.88
N ASP A 242 -21.50 -13.60 -0.32
CA ASP A 242 -22.00 -14.92 -0.73
C ASP A 242 -20.93 -16.03 -0.70
N TYR A 243 -19.92 -15.88 0.17
CA TYR A 243 -18.80 -16.82 0.25
C TYR A 243 -19.24 -18.25 0.64
N GLY A 244 -20.26 -18.38 1.47
CA GLY A 244 -20.85 -19.68 1.81
C GLY A 244 -21.32 -20.44 0.57
N MET A 245 -22.05 -19.76 -0.32
CA MET A 245 -22.50 -20.35 -1.60
C MET A 245 -21.32 -20.71 -2.51
N LEU A 246 -20.26 -19.91 -2.50
CA LEU A 246 -19.04 -20.23 -3.27
C LEU A 246 -18.36 -21.48 -2.69
N ARG A 247 -18.24 -21.60 -1.38
CA ARG A 247 -17.67 -22.76 -0.69
C ARG A 247 -18.47 -24.03 -1.00
N ASP A 248 -19.79 -23.96 -0.95
CA ASP A 248 -20.67 -25.10 -1.27
C ASP A 248 -20.47 -25.55 -2.72
N LEU A 249 -20.24 -24.63 -3.65
CA LEU A 249 -19.93 -24.95 -5.05
C LEU A 249 -18.65 -25.78 -5.21
N PHE A 250 -17.63 -25.49 -4.40
CA PHE A 250 -16.39 -26.26 -4.43
C PHE A 250 -16.55 -27.61 -3.73
N ALA A 251 -17.34 -27.69 -2.67
CA ALA A 251 -17.66 -28.94 -2.01
C ALA A 251 -18.55 -29.86 -2.88
N GLU A 252 -19.50 -29.27 -3.62
CA GLU A 252 -20.46 -29.98 -4.45
C GLU A 252 -20.41 -29.51 -5.92
N PRO A 253 -19.54 -30.07 -6.79
CA PRO A 253 -19.40 -29.65 -8.18
C PRO A 253 -20.67 -29.74 -9.02
N ALA A 254 -21.65 -30.56 -8.61
CA ALA A 254 -22.95 -30.63 -9.25
C ALA A 254 -23.68 -29.29 -9.28
N LEU A 255 -23.44 -28.42 -8.26
CA LEU A 255 -24.00 -27.07 -8.16
C LEU A 255 -23.52 -26.14 -9.29
N THR A 256 -22.42 -26.47 -9.98
CA THR A 256 -22.00 -25.75 -11.21
C THR A 256 -23.05 -25.83 -12.32
N GLY A 257 -24.04 -26.71 -12.25
CA GLY A 257 -25.22 -26.74 -13.14
C GLY A 257 -26.18 -25.57 -12.88
N ARG A 258 -26.16 -24.96 -11.70
CA ARG A 258 -27.07 -23.89 -11.31
C ARG A 258 -26.52 -22.52 -11.75
N ARG A 259 -27.33 -21.73 -12.45
CA ARG A 259 -26.92 -20.42 -13.00
C ARG A 259 -26.38 -19.47 -11.92
N ARG A 260 -27.05 -19.38 -10.76
CA ARG A 260 -26.65 -18.51 -9.66
C ARG A 260 -25.21 -18.79 -9.19
N HIS A 261 -24.81 -20.07 -9.05
CA HIS A 261 -23.47 -20.47 -8.64
C HIS A 261 -22.41 -20.16 -9.70
N GLN A 262 -22.77 -20.39 -10.99
CA GLN A 262 -21.87 -20.03 -12.09
C GLN A 262 -21.63 -18.52 -12.17
N ASP A 263 -22.69 -17.73 -12.00
CA ASP A 263 -22.59 -16.28 -12.08
C ASP A 263 -21.78 -15.74 -10.89
N LEU A 264 -21.96 -16.28 -9.69
CA LEU A 264 -21.14 -15.95 -8.52
C LEU A 264 -19.66 -16.26 -8.77
N LEU A 265 -19.31 -17.46 -9.22
CA LEU A 265 -17.91 -17.80 -9.50
C LEU A 265 -17.30 -16.89 -10.62
N ARG A 266 -18.11 -16.52 -11.64
CA ARG A 266 -17.68 -15.55 -12.65
C ARG A 266 -17.42 -14.16 -12.06
N THR A 267 -18.25 -13.71 -11.12
CA THR A 267 -18.07 -12.47 -10.38
C THR A 267 -16.76 -12.51 -9.61
N TYR A 268 -16.50 -13.57 -8.84
CA TYR A 268 -15.23 -13.73 -8.12
C TYR A 268 -13.99 -13.73 -9.03
N LEU A 269 -14.12 -14.23 -10.26
CA LEU A 269 -13.05 -14.20 -11.25
C LEU A 269 -12.85 -12.84 -11.95
N ARG A 270 -13.86 -11.95 -11.96
CA ARG A 270 -13.84 -10.71 -12.76
C ARG A 270 -13.68 -9.45 -11.93
N GLU A 271 -14.35 -9.39 -10.78
CA GLU A 271 -14.38 -8.17 -9.97
C GLU A 271 -12.99 -7.81 -9.45
N GLU A 272 -12.55 -6.60 -9.72
CA GLU A 272 -11.22 -6.10 -9.28
C GLU A 272 -11.14 -5.91 -7.77
N SER A 273 -12.25 -5.69 -7.09
CA SER A 273 -12.32 -5.63 -5.62
C SER A 273 -12.11 -6.97 -4.92
N ILE A 274 -12.13 -8.08 -5.65
CA ILE A 274 -11.95 -9.43 -5.11
C ILE A 274 -10.57 -9.96 -5.52
N THR A 275 -9.69 -10.24 -4.55
CA THR A 275 -8.38 -10.84 -4.79
C THR A 275 -8.49 -12.30 -5.24
N PRO A 276 -7.41 -12.94 -5.72
CA PRO A 276 -7.39 -14.38 -6.01
C PRO A 276 -7.57 -15.27 -4.77
N LEU A 277 -7.39 -14.73 -3.57
CA LEU A 277 -7.33 -15.45 -2.30
C LEU A 277 -8.48 -16.43 -2.07
N PRO A 278 -9.78 -16.02 -2.16
CA PRO A 278 -10.89 -16.93 -1.85
C PRO A 278 -10.91 -18.15 -2.77
N ILE A 279 -10.62 -17.98 -4.06
CA ILE A 279 -10.58 -19.10 -5.00
C ILE A 279 -9.39 -20.02 -4.71
N ARG A 280 -8.21 -19.48 -4.37
CA ARG A 280 -7.04 -20.28 -3.99
C ARG A 280 -7.29 -21.11 -2.74
N ARG A 281 -7.91 -20.51 -1.71
CA ARG A 281 -8.24 -21.21 -0.47
C ARG A 281 -9.23 -22.34 -0.72
N LEU A 282 -10.31 -22.08 -1.46
CA LEU A 282 -11.29 -23.10 -1.79
C LEU A 282 -10.72 -24.20 -2.67
N ALA A 283 -9.86 -23.87 -3.62
CA ALA A 283 -9.16 -24.86 -4.43
C ALA A 283 -8.23 -25.75 -3.59
N ALA A 284 -7.54 -25.17 -2.61
CA ALA A 284 -6.69 -25.93 -1.69
C ALA A 284 -7.49 -26.79 -0.70
N ALA A 285 -8.66 -26.31 -0.26
CA ALA A 285 -9.56 -27.05 0.62
C ALA A 285 -10.30 -28.21 -0.10
N HIS A 286 -10.49 -28.10 -1.41
CA HIS A 286 -11.25 -29.05 -2.22
C HIS A 286 -10.50 -29.55 -3.47
N PRO A 287 -9.30 -30.14 -3.30
CA PRO A 287 -8.44 -30.52 -4.43
C PRO A 287 -9.07 -31.61 -5.32
N GLU A 288 -9.96 -32.43 -4.76
CA GLU A 288 -10.65 -33.52 -5.48
C GLU A 288 -11.78 -33.02 -6.40
N THR A 289 -12.32 -31.82 -6.15
CA THR A 289 -13.52 -31.32 -6.85
C THR A 289 -13.23 -30.08 -7.71
N VAL A 290 -12.18 -29.34 -7.41
CA VAL A 290 -11.83 -28.06 -8.08
C VAL A 290 -11.74 -28.19 -9.60
N ASP A 291 -11.14 -29.25 -10.08
CA ASP A 291 -11.04 -29.52 -11.53
C ASP A 291 -12.40 -29.61 -12.20
N ALA A 292 -13.34 -30.35 -11.58
CA ALA A 292 -14.68 -30.52 -12.11
C ALA A 292 -15.46 -29.20 -12.16
N VAL A 293 -15.29 -28.35 -11.14
CA VAL A 293 -15.88 -27.01 -11.09
C VAL A 293 -15.41 -26.17 -12.28
N PHE A 294 -14.08 -26.08 -12.49
CA PHE A 294 -13.54 -25.25 -13.56
C PHE A 294 -13.70 -25.83 -14.95
N ARG A 295 -13.61 -27.16 -15.13
CA ARG A 295 -13.93 -27.81 -16.43
C ARG A 295 -15.30 -27.43 -16.91
N LYS A 296 -16.29 -27.46 -16.01
CA LYS A 296 -17.67 -27.12 -16.34
C LYS A 296 -17.87 -25.63 -16.60
N LEU A 297 -17.30 -24.76 -15.74
CA LEU A 297 -17.37 -23.30 -15.89
C LEU A 297 -16.76 -22.81 -17.20
N LEU A 298 -15.55 -23.31 -17.51
CA LEU A 298 -14.74 -22.86 -18.65
C LEU A 298 -15.07 -23.61 -19.95
N ARG A 299 -15.87 -24.68 -19.86
CA ARG A 299 -16.14 -25.61 -20.98
C ARG A 299 -14.84 -26.17 -21.57
N LYS A 300 -13.85 -26.46 -20.72
CA LYS A 300 -12.52 -26.99 -21.07
C LYS A 300 -12.32 -28.36 -20.38
N PRO A 301 -12.62 -29.50 -21.04
CA PRO A 301 -12.54 -30.82 -20.39
C PRO A 301 -11.16 -31.20 -19.85
N GLY A 302 -10.09 -30.72 -20.49
CA GLY A 302 -8.71 -30.98 -20.07
C GLY A 302 -8.14 -30.01 -19.04
N PHE A 303 -8.98 -29.12 -18.44
CA PHE A 303 -8.50 -28.21 -17.40
C PHE A 303 -8.12 -28.98 -16.13
N THR A 304 -6.95 -28.66 -15.58
CA THR A 304 -6.54 -29.09 -14.25
C THR A 304 -6.09 -27.88 -13.44
N TRP A 305 -6.50 -27.81 -12.18
CA TRP A 305 -6.16 -26.67 -11.33
C TRP A 305 -4.66 -26.52 -11.11
N ASN A 306 -3.98 -27.65 -10.91
CA ASN A 306 -2.53 -27.65 -10.66
C ASN A 306 -1.71 -27.09 -11.84
N GLU A 307 -2.15 -27.29 -13.07
CA GLU A 307 -1.44 -26.83 -14.26
C GLU A 307 -1.95 -25.48 -14.78
N ASP A 308 -3.28 -25.29 -14.77
CA ASP A 308 -3.93 -24.17 -15.44
C ASP A 308 -4.38 -23.07 -14.45
N GLY A 309 -4.50 -23.36 -13.14
CA GLY A 309 -5.17 -22.50 -12.16
C GLY A 309 -4.46 -21.16 -11.96
N ASP A 310 -3.13 -21.17 -11.80
CA ASP A 310 -2.37 -19.93 -11.63
C ASP A 310 -2.41 -19.07 -12.90
N ALA A 311 -2.29 -19.67 -14.09
CA ALA A 311 -2.41 -18.97 -15.36
C ALA A 311 -3.82 -18.37 -15.57
N LEU A 312 -4.88 -19.07 -15.12
CA LEU A 312 -6.23 -18.55 -15.10
C LEU A 312 -6.35 -17.31 -14.22
N LEU A 313 -5.88 -17.39 -12.99
CA LEU A 313 -5.95 -16.28 -12.03
C LEU A 313 -5.13 -15.07 -12.50
N ARG A 314 -3.89 -15.26 -12.99
CA ARG A 314 -3.07 -14.18 -13.57
C ARG A 314 -3.76 -13.49 -14.73
N ARG A 315 -4.39 -14.23 -15.60
CA ARG A 315 -5.15 -13.66 -16.73
C ARG A 315 -6.41 -12.91 -16.29
N ARG A 316 -7.07 -13.34 -15.21
CA ARG A 316 -8.32 -12.75 -14.70
C ARG A 316 -8.09 -11.57 -13.76
N LYS A 317 -6.96 -11.57 -13.05
CA LYS A 317 -6.58 -10.61 -12.01
C LYS A 317 -5.17 -10.06 -12.27
N PRO A 318 -4.84 -9.55 -13.47
CA PRO A 318 -3.48 -9.10 -13.79
C PRO A 318 -2.96 -8.07 -12.80
N TRP A 319 -3.81 -7.13 -12.38
CA TRP A 319 -3.49 -6.08 -11.41
C TRP A 319 -2.91 -6.62 -10.08
N TYR A 320 -3.38 -7.79 -9.62
CA TYR A 320 -2.90 -8.39 -8.37
C TYR A 320 -1.45 -8.89 -8.49
N TYR A 321 -1.01 -9.23 -9.69
CA TYR A 321 0.32 -9.80 -9.95
C TYR A 321 1.32 -8.81 -10.57
N GLU A 322 0.89 -7.57 -10.83
CA GLU A 322 1.74 -6.54 -11.44
C GLU A 322 2.80 -6.00 -10.47
N SER A 323 2.57 -6.07 -9.18
CA SER A 323 3.49 -5.59 -8.16
C SER A 323 3.73 -6.66 -7.08
N ALA A 324 4.89 -6.57 -6.42
CA ALA A 324 5.14 -7.38 -5.24
C ALA A 324 4.13 -7.03 -4.13
N PRO A 325 3.71 -8.02 -3.32
CA PRO A 325 2.83 -7.77 -2.18
C PRO A 325 3.42 -6.73 -1.22
N ARG A 326 2.57 -5.89 -0.67
CA ARG A 326 2.92 -4.88 0.33
C ARG A 326 2.03 -5.03 1.55
N PRO A 327 2.54 -4.71 2.76
CA PRO A 327 1.70 -4.78 3.95
C PRO A 327 0.52 -3.80 3.82
N GLY A 328 -0.67 -4.21 4.23
CA GLY A 328 -1.86 -3.36 4.27
C GLY A 328 -1.78 -2.25 5.35
N VAL A 329 -0.70 -2.23 6.12
CA VAL A 329 -0.43 -1.24 7.17
C VAL A 329 0.86 -0.49 6.83
N SER A 330 0.78 0.84 6.75
CA SER A 330 1.93 1.71 6.55
C SER A 330 2.48 2.21 7.88
N VAL A 331 3.76 2.00 8.13
CA VAL A 331 4.46 2.49 9.33
C VAL A 331 5.10 3.83 9.02
N ILE A 332 4.59 4.91 9.63
CA ILE A 332 5.19 6.24 9.47
C ILE A 332 6.58 6.31 10.08
N GLY A 333 7.44 7.16 9.50
CA GLY A 333 8.79 7.38 9.97
C GLY A 333 8.85 7.87 11.42
N ASP A 334 9.90 7.46 12.14
CA ASP A 334 10.07 7.82 13.57
C ASP A 334 10.18 9.32 13.77
N ARG A 335 10.80 10.02 12.80
CA ARG A 335 10.94 11.47 12.86
C ARG A 335 9.59 12.16 12.68
N LEU A 336 8.78 11.71 11.74
CA LEU A 336 7.42 12.22 11.54
C LEU A 336 6.58 12.01 12.79
N GLY A 337 6.62 10.82 13.37
CA GLY A 337 5.89 10.50 14.62
C GLY A 337 6.25 11.44 15.77
N ARG A 338 7.55 11.78 15.94
CA ARG A 338 8.01 12.75 16.95
C ARG A 338 7.48 14.16 16.69
N LEU A 339 7.57 14.66 15.45
CA LEU A 339 7.07 15.99 15.09
C LEU A 339 5.56 16.14 15.35
N LEU A 340 4.77 15.12 15.04
CA LEU A 340 3.33 15.09 15.32
C LEU A 340 3.03 15.06 16.83
N GLY A 341 3.89 14.43 17.63
CA GLY A 341 3.80 14.41 19.10
C GLY A 341 4.19 15.73 19.76
N GLU A 342 5.16 16.44 19.22
CA GLU A 342 5.62 17.76 19.69
C GLU A 342 4.58 18.87 19.42
N GLY A 343 3.87 18.81 18.28
CA GLY A 343 2.82 19.78 17.91
C GLY A 343 1.53 19.70 18.75
N ARG A 344 1.41 18.69 19.64
CA ARG A 344 0.26 18.53 20.56
C ARG A 344 0.51 19.04 21.98
N ARG A 345 1.68 19.61 22.23
CA ARG A 345 2.05 20.26 23.52
C ARG A 345 2.00 21.77 23.39
#